data_16f713c0e102658d4a78ad1309007318
#
_entry.id   16f713c0e102658d4a78ad1309007318
#
_cell.length_a   1.000
_cell.length_b   1.000
_cell.length_c   1.000
_cell.angle_alpha   90.00
_cell.angle_beta   90.00
_cell.angle_gamma   90.00
#
_symmetry.space_group_name_H-M   'P 1'
#
loop_
_entity.id
_entity.type
_entity.pdbx_description
1 polymer ?
#
loop_
_entity_poly.entity_id
_entity_poly.type
_entity_poly.pdbx_seq_one_letter_code
_entity_poly.pdbx_strand_id
1 'polypeptide(L)'
;MDGTRRRTPRRGTGMTILPAAYLPSVEYFWHLAQGGCVASAGAASVSRSERNRARILATDGAMELTAHVRHADRPRQPMRDMRLDYSKRWQHQHWGALTASYKSSPYFDHYARRFEPFYRREYAFLADYDLQLTELLCSLAHIPMPEVSERYVEAAPGDRDLRPKRREGPAFAAEPYVQVFSDRMPFEANLSFADLLFAEGPAAASVLARCRPE
;
A
#
# COMPACT_ATOMS: atom_id res chain seq x y z
N MET A 1 -11.95 34.69 -16.15
CA MET A 1 -10.59 34.33 -16.62
C MET A 1 -9.93 33.55 -15.52
N ASP A 2 -10.13 32.24 -15.54
CA ASP A 2 -9.64 31.34 -14.49
C ASP A 2 -8.40 30.62 -15.03
N GLY A 3 -7.26 31.03 -14.49
CA GLY A 3 -5.94 30.50 -14.86
C GLY A 3 -5.54 29.29 -14.04
N THR A 4 -6.12 28.14 -14.29
CA THR A 4 -5.65 26.87 -13.72
C THR A 4 -4.24 26.59 -14.23
N ARG A 5 -3.23 27.03 -13.48
CA ARG A 5 -1.82 26.68 -13.73
C ARG A 5 -1.66 25.17 -13.51
N ARG A 6 -1.71 24.41 -14.59
CA ARG A 6 -1.18 23.04 -14.64
C ARG A 6 0.31 23.11 -14.25
N ARG A 7 0.65 22.57 -13.06
CA ARG A 7 2.06 22.37 -12.69
C ARG A 7 2.62 21.30 -13.65
N THR A 8 3.38 21.75 -14.63
CA THR A 8 4.22 20.89 -15.47
C THR A 8 5.17 20.09 -14.57
N PRO A 9 5.26 18.76 -14.71
CA PRO A 9 6.24 17.96 -13.96
C PRO A 9 7.65 18.48 -14.31
N ARG A 10 8.50 18.59 -13.29
CA ARG A 10 9.91 18.95 -13.46
C ARG A 10 10.55 17.93 -14.40
N ARG A 11 11.11 18.37 -15.51
CA ARG A 11 11.96 17.56 -16.41
C ARG A 11 13.14 17.03 -15.59
N GLY A 12 13.25 15.69 -15.48
CA GLY A 12 14.45 15.06 -14.94
C GLY A 12 14.29 13.78 -14.12
N THR A 13 13.07 13.41 -13.71
CA THR A 13 12.84 12.13 -13.03
C THR A 13 11.82 11.32 -13.82
N GLY A 14 12.19 10.09 -14.22
CA GLY A 14 11.26 9.15 -14.83
C GLY A 14 10.04 8.90 -13.92
N MET A 15 8.98 8.39 -14.51
CA MET A 15 7.75 8.05 -13.80
C MET A 15 7.98 6.84 -12.88
N THR A 16 7.32 6.80 -11.72
CA THR A 16 7.29 5.60 -10.87
C THR A 16 6.01 4.82 -11.14
N ILE A 17 6.15 3.56 -11.57
CA ILE A 17 5.03 2.68 -11.87
C ILE A 17 4.82 1.73 -10.71
N LEU A 18 3.65 1.81 -10.09
CA LEU A 18 3.24 1.04 -8.92
C LEU A 18 2.21 -0.03 -9.31
N PRO A 19 2.18 -1.22 -8.65
CA PRO A 19 1.02 -2.10 -8.73
C PRO A 19 -0.15 -1.52 -7.91
N ALA A 20 -1.39 -1.91 -8.20
CA ALA A 20 -2.42 -1.87 -7.16
C ALA A 20 -1.99 -2.85 -6.05
N ALA A 21 -2.10 -2.46 -4.78
CA ALA A 21 -1.52 -3.22 -3.67
C ALA A 21 -2.43 -3.19 -2.43
N TYR A 22 -2.52 -4.35 -1.77
CA TYR A 22 -3.30 -4.52 -0.55
C TYR A 22 -2.52 -3.97 0.65
N LEU A 23 -3.08 -2.98 1.35
CA LEU A 23 -2.43 -2.30 2.47
C LEU A 23 -0.94 -2.03 2.19
N PRO A 24 -0.61 -1.19 1.19
CA PRO A 24 0.73 -1.03 0.67
C PRO A 24 1.77 -0.71 1.75
N SER A 25 3.02 -1.04 1.49
CA SER A 25 4.15 -0.85 2.41
C SER A 25 4.54 0.62 2.60
N VAL A 26 5.36 0.89 3.63
CA VAL A 26 5.96 2.21 3.86
C VAL A 26 6.77 2.67 2.63
N GLU A 27 7.53 1.76 1.98
CA GLU A 27 8.27 2.03 0.74
C GLU A 27 7.34 2.49 -0.39
N TYR A 28 6.20 1.83 -0.57
CA TYR A 28 5.21 2.22 -1.57
C TYR A 28 4.74 3.65 -1.34
N PHE A 29 4.39 4.01 -0.09
CA PHE A 29 3.96 5.35 0.27
C PHE A 29 5.08 6.39 0.22
N TRP A 30 6.32 5.99 0.48
CA TRP A 30 7.48 6.85 0.25
C TRP A 30 7.58 7.28 -1.22
N HIS A 31 7.39 6.33 -2.15
CA HIS A 31 7.36 6.66 -3.58
C HIS A 31 6.16 7.56 -3.93
N LEU A 32 4.98 7.31 -3.39
CA LEU A 32 3.82 8.17 -3.60
C LEU A 32 4.09 9.62 -3.16
N ALA A 33 4.71 9.79 -2.01
CA ALA A 33 5.04 11.11 -1.46
C ALA A 33 6.03 11.90 -2.33
N GLN A 34 6.87 11.23 -3.14
CA GLN A 34 7.77 11.89 -4.11
C GLN A 34 6.99 12.46 -5.32
N GLY A 35 5.80 11.97 -5.58
CA GLY A 35 4.99 12.34 -6.76
C GLY A 35 5.44 11.64 -8.04
N GLY A 36 4.73 11.92 -9.14
CA GLY A 36 5.03 11.33 -10.45
C GLY A 36 4.76 9.82 -10.54
N CYS A 37 3.82 9.32 -9.72
CA CYS A 37 3.47 7.92 -9.67
C CYS A 37 2.22 7.61 -10.49
N VAL A 38 2.21 6.41 -11.11
CA VAL A 38 1.02 5.81 -11.70
C VAL A 38 0.78 4.42 -11.11
N ALA A 39 -0.45 4.16 -10.65
CA ALA A 39 -0.88 2.84 -10.20
C ALA A 39 -1.47 2.07 -11.39
N SER A 40 -0.87 0.93 -11.76
CA SER A 40 -1.27 0.12 -12.91
C SER A 40 -2.13 -1.06 -12.50
N ALA A 41 -3.46 -0.94 -12.62
CA ALA A 41 -4.41 -2.04 -12.48
C ALA A 41 -4.39 -3.02 -13.67
N GLY A 42 -3.87 -2.58 -14.82
CA GLY A 42 -3.68 -3.42 -16.01
C GLY A 42 -2.46 -4.34 -15.95
N ALA A 43 -1.59 -4.20 -14.94
CA ALA A 43 -0.45 -5.11 -14.76
C ALA A 43 -0.92 -6.54 -14.46
N ALA A 44 -0.13 -7.53 -14.91
CA ALA A 44 -0.44 -8.92 -14.63
C ALA A 44 -0.42 -9.21 -13.12
N SER A 45 -1.35 -10.04 -12.66
CA SER A 45 -1.34 -10.56 -11.31
C SER A 45 -0.07 -11.38 -11.06
N VAL A 46 0.57 -11.15 -9.93
CA VAL A 46 1.75 -11.91 -9.48
C VAL A 46 1.43 -12.47 -8.11
N SER A 47 1.46 -13.80 -7.99
CA SER A 47 1.19 -14.48 -6.73
C SER A 47 2.23 -14.13 -5.67
N ARG A 48 1.79 -14.07 -4.40
CA ARG A 48 2.65 -13.80 -3.24
C ARG A 48 3.44 -12.48 -3.36
N SER A 49 2.74 -11.42 -3.74
CA SER A 49 3.29 -10.06 -3.82
C SER A 49 2.40 -9.08 -3.06
N GLU A 50 2.81 -7.84 -2.91
CA GLU A 50 2.02 -6.77 -2.29
C GLU A 50 0.64 -6.56 -2.91
N ARG A 51 0.39 -7.11 -4.11
CA ARG A 51 -0.92 -7.03 -4.77
C ARG A 51 -2.04 -7.62 -3.93
N ASN A 52 -1.78 -8.72 -3.24
CA ASN A 52 -2.78 -9.36 -2.38
C ASN A 52 -2.23 -9.70 -0.99
N ARG A 53 -1.07 -9.17 -0.62
CA ARG A 53 -0.43 -9.42 0.66
C ARG A 53 0.08 -8.15 1.30
N ALA A 54 -0.13 -8.06 2.61
CA ALA A 54 0.39 -7.00 3.44
C ALA A 54 1.12 -7.58 4.66
N ARG A 55 2.12 -6.86 5.16
CA ARG A 55 2.82 -7.20 6.39
C ARG A 55 2.41 -6.21 7.48
N ILE A 56 2.00 -6.72 8.62
CA ILE A 56 1.67 -5.95 9.82
C ILE A 56 2.53 -6.41 10.99
N LEU A 57 2.59 -5.66 12.07
CA LEU A 57 3.27 -6.07 13.28
C LEU A 57 2.30 -6.83 14.19
N ALA A 58 2.70 -8.03 14.59
CA ALA A 58 1.99 -8.85 15.58
C ALA A 58 2.88 -9.06 16.82
N THR A 59 2.36 -9.72 17.83
CA THR A 59 3.05 -9.93 19.13
C THR A 59 4.32 -10.77 19.06
N ASP A 60 4.51 -11.50 17.98
CA ASP A 60 5.64 -12.40 17.72
C ASP A 60 6.46 -12.02 16.48
N GLY A 61 6.25 -10.81 15.96
CA GLY A 61 6.95 -10.27 14.80
C GLY A 61 6.03 -9.91 13.64
N ALA A 62 6.61 -9.79 12.43
CA ALA A 62 5.84 -9.45 11.25
C ALA A 62 4.90 -10.59 10.84
N MET A 63 3.62 -10.25 10.70
CA MET A 63 2.55 -11.15 10.23
C MET A 63 2.14 -10.78 8.80
N GLU A 64 1.97 -11.79 7.93
CA GLU A 64 1.45 -11.59 6.59
C GLU A 64 -0.07 -11.77 6.55
N LEU A 65 -0.76 -10.78 6.02
CA LEU A 65 -2.19 -10.83 5.70
C LEU A 65 -2.36 -11.06 4.20
N THR A 66 -3.14 -12.07 3.81
CA THR A 66 -3.38 -12.39 2.40
C THR A 66 -4.85 -12.23 2.03
N ALA A 67 -5.16 -11.23 1.19
CA ALA A 67 -6.46 -11.15 0.55
C ALA A 67 -6.62 -12.31 -0.44
N HIS A 68 -7.64 -13.14 -0.21
CA HIS A 68 -7.84 -14.33 -1.03
C HIS A 68 -8.48 -13.95 -2.38
N VAL A 69 -7.94 -14.51 -3.45
CA VAL A 69 -8.43 -14.33 -4.82
C VAL A 69 -8.80 -15.67 -5.43
N ARG A 70 -9.77 -15.67 -6.33
CA ARG A 70 -10.09 -16.83 -7.16
C ARG A 70 -8.91 -17.15 -8.07
N HIS A 71 -8.78 -18.42 -8.45
CA HIS A 71 -7.79 -18.80 -9.45
C HIS A 71 -7.98 -17.96 -10.73
N ALA A 72 -6.85 -17.58 -11.35
CA ALA A 72 -6.90 -16.85 -12.60
C ALA A 72 -7.51 -17.70 -13.70
N ASP A 73 -8.43 -17.12 -14.46
CA ASP A 73 -9.09 -17.82 -15.59
C ASP A 73 -8.14 -17.99 -16.78
N ARG A 74 -7.05 -17.25 -16.83
CA ARG A 74 -6.04 -17.25 -17.90
C ARG A 74 -4.64 -16.88 -17.38
N PRO A 75 -3.58 -17.35 -18.06
CA PRO A 75 -2.21 -16.92 -17.75
C PRO A 75 -2.07 -15.40 -17.83
N ARG A 76 -1.31 -14.81 -16.90
CA ARG A 76 -1.05 -13.36 -16.84
C ARG A 76 -2.32 -12.50 -16.79
N GLN A 77 -3.35 -12.97 -16.09
CA GLN A 77 -4.58 -12.19 -15.90
C GLN A 77 -4.25 -10.84 -15.29
N PRO A 78 -4.79 -9.71 -15.83
CA PRO A 78 -4.62 -8.39 -15.25
C PRO A 78 -5.21 -8.30 -13.84
N MET A 79 -4.61 -7.48 -12.99
CA MET A 79 -5.10 -7.24 -11.61
C MET A 79 -6.57 -6.79 -11.57
N ARG A 80 -6.98 -5.94 -12.51
CA ARG A 80 -8.36 -5.44 -12.60
C ARG A 80 -9.39 -6.55 -12.81
N ASP A 81 -8.98 -7.70 -13.39
CA ASP A 81 -9.87 -8.84 -13.66
C ASP A 81 -9.80 -9.91 -12.55
N MET A 82 -8.91 -9.74 -11.55
CA MET A 82 -8.76 -10.67 -10.44
C MET A 82 -9.92 -10.51 -9.45
N ARG A 83 -10.72 -11.58 -9.31
CA ARG A 83 -11.86 -11.59 -8.37
C ARG A 83 -11.43 -11.99 -6.98
N LEU A 84 -11.96 -11.29 -5.99
CA LEU A 84 -11.81 -11.69 -4.58
C LEU A 84 -12.59 -12.98 -4.30
N ASP A 85 -12.05 -13.79 -3.40
CA ASP A 85 -12.65 -15.06 -2.94
C ASP A 85 -13.04 -14.95 -1.47
N TYR A 86 -14.32 -15.02 -1.20
CA TYR A 86 -14.90 -14.96 0.14
C TYR A 86 -15.26 -16.32 0.72
N SER A 87 -14.87 -17.42 0.07
CA SER A 87 -15.05 -18.80 0.61
C SER A 87 -14.35 -18.98 1.98
N LYS A 88 -13.32 -18.18 2.25
CA LYS A 88 -12.67 -18.05 3.56
C LYS A 88 -13.00 -16.69 4.16
N ARG A 89 -13.22 -16.63 5.45
CA ARG A 89 -13.60 -15.40 6.17
C ARG A 89 -12.39 -14.48 6.41
N TRP A 90 -11.55 -14.27 5.40
CA TRP A 90 -10.30 -13.54 5.51
C TRP A 90 -10.48 -12.08 5.96
N GLN A 91 -11.52 -11.39 5.50
CA GLN A 91 -11.79 -10.01 5.94
C GLN A 91 -11.99 -9.95 7.46
N HIS A 92 -12.81 -10.84 8.02
CA HIS A 92 -13.02 -10.90 9.47
C HIS A 92 -11.72 -11.23 10.22
N GLN A 93 -10.90 -12.15 9.69
CA GLN A 93 -9.62 -12.51 10.27
C GLN A 93 -8.64 -11.34 10.22
N HIS A 94 -8.57 -10.63 9.09
CA HIS A 94 -7.69 -9.46 8.93
C HIS A 94 -8.10 -8.30 9.84
N TRP A 95 -9.42 -8.02 9.96
CA TRP A 95 -9.88 -6.99 10.88
C TRP A 95 -9.59 -7.36 12.34
N GLY A 96 -9.77 -8.61 12.70
CA GLY A 96 -9.37 -9.14 14.01
C GLY A 96 -7.87 -8.99 14.27
N ALA A 97 -7.03 -9.34 13.29
CA ALA A 97 -5.58 -9.19 13.38
C ALA A 97 -5.15 -7.72 13.53
N LEU A 98 -5.68 -6.82 12.69
CA LEU A 98 -5.42 -5.36 12.79
C LEU A 98 -5.83 -4.82 14.15
N THR A 99 -7.01 -5.19 14.65
CA THR A 99 -7.50 -4.74 15.95
C THR A 99 -6.62 -5.28 17.08
N ALA A 100 -6.28 -6.58 17.06
CA ALA A 100 -5.44 -7.19 18.07
C ALA A 100 -4.03 -6.60 18.11
N SER A 101 -3.47 -6.29 16.93
CA SER A 101 -2.14 -5.69 16.82
C SER A 101 -2.11 -4.22 17.23
N TYR A 102 -3.07 -3.41 16.79
CA TYR A 102 -2.95 -1.96 16.84
C TYR A 102 -3.89 -1.23 17.79
N LYS A 103 -4.78 -1.94 18.51
CA LYS A 103 -5.73 -1.28 19.44
C LYS A 103 -5.05 -0.38 20.48
N SER A 104 -3.82 -0.70 20.87
CA SER A 104 -3.01 0.12 21.80
C SER A 104 -2.16 1.19 21.11
N SER A 105 -2.17 1.28 19.78
CA SER A 105 -1.45 2.33 19.05
C SER A 105 -2.17 3.67 19.23
N PRO A 106 -1.42 4.78 19.31
CA PRO A 106 -1.97 6.10 19.65
C PRO A 106 -3.12 6.57 18.76
N TYR A 107 -3.11 6.21 17.46
CA TYR A 107 -4.09 6.70 16.48
C TYR A 107 -5.03 5.62 15.95
N PHE A 108 -4.94 4.37 16.42
CA PHE A 108 -5.79 3.29 15.91
C PHE A 108 -7.28 3.61 16.07
N ASP A 109 -7.74 3.95 17.28
CA ASP A 109 -9.15 4.23 17.54
C ASP A 109 -9.69 5.41 16.73
N HIS A 110 -8.81 6.38 16.43
CA HIS A 110 -9.15 7.52 15.59
C HIS A 110 -9.45 7.12 14.14
N TYR A 111 -8.68 6.17 13.60
CA TYR A 111 -8.79 5.75 12.21
C TYR A 111 -9.64 4.49 12.00
N ALA A 112 -9.80 3.64 13.01
CA ALA A 112 -10.46 2.33 12.93
C ALA A 112 -11.82 2.38 12.23
N ARG A 113 -12.66 3.39 12.55
CA ARG A 113 -14.00 3.57 11.95
C ARG A 113 -13.95 3.77 10.43
N ARG A 114 -12.85 4.25 9.88
CA ARG A 114 -12.67 4.45 8.44
C ARG A 114 -12.14 3.19 7.75
N PHE A 115 -11.41 2.33 8.47
CA PHE A 115 -10.93 1.04 7.96
C PHE A 115 -11.98 -0.05 8.03
N GLU A 116 -12.77 -0.13 9.10
CA GLU A 116 -13.73 -1.21 9.34
C GLU A 116 -14.67 -1.50 8.17
N PRO A 117 -15.25 -0.51 7.44
CA PRO A 117 -16.13 -0.77 6.29
C PRO A 117 -15.49 -1.63 5.20
N PHE A 118 -14.16 -1.54 5.00
CA PHE A 118 -13.44 -2.36 4.02
C PHE A 118 -13.42 -3.85 4.39
N TYR A 119 -13.58 -4.17 5.65
CA TYR A 119 -13.62 -5.54 6.17
C TYR A 119 -15.03 -6.07 6.42
N ARG A 120 -16.05 -5.24 6.20
CA ARG A 120 -17.47 -5.60 6.32
C ARG A 120 -18.16 -5.75 4.98
N ARG A 121 -17.72 -5.03 3.96
CA ARG A 121 -18.31 -5.02 2.62
C ARG A 121 -17.49 -5.92 1.69
N GLU A 122 -18.20 -6.67 0.83
CA GLU A 122 -17.56 -7.43 -0.24
C GLU A 122 -17.28 -6.55 -1.46
N TYR A 123 -16.17 -6.82 -2.13
CA TYR A 123 -15.72 -6.22 -3.37
C TYR A 123 -15.61 -7.30 -4.44
N ALA A 124 -15.99 -7.01 -5.68
CA ALA A 124 -15.91 -7.99 -6.75
C ALA A 124 -14.46 -8.24 -7.18
N PHE A 125 -13.67 -7.18 -7.26
CA PHE A 125 -12.31 -7.22 -7.81
C PHE A 125 -11.26 -6.75 -6.81
N LEU A 126 -10.10 -7.41 -6.87
CA LEU A 126 -8.96 -7.09 -5.99
C LEU A 126 -8.44 -5.67 -6.24
N ALA A 127 -8.30 -5.26 -7.52
CA ALA A 127 -7.79 -3.93 -7.84
C ALA A 127 -8.66 -2.80 -7.30
N ASP A 128 -9.99 -2.94 -7.34
CA ASP A 128 -10.91 -1.93 -6.80
C ASP A 128 -10.78 -1.82 -5.28
N TYR A 129 -10.63 -2.97 -4.62
CA TYR A 129 -10.42 -3.04 -3.17
C TYR A 129 -9.11 -2.37 -2.77
N ASP A 130 -8.02 -2.70 -3.44
CA ASP A 130 -6.69 -2.17 -3.17
C ASP A 130 -6.60 -0.67 -3.41
N LEU A 131 -7.16 -0.19 -4.53
CA LEU A 131 -7.14 1.23 -4.88
C LEU A 131 -7.96 2.07 -3.90
N GLN A 132 -9.14 1.59 -3.47
CA GLN A 132 -9.95 2.28 -2.47
C GLN A 132 -9.27 2.31 -1.09
N LEU A 133 -8.57 1.23 -0.68
CA LEU A 133 -7.75 1.25 0.54
C LEU A 133 -6.57 2.22 0.40
N THR A 134 -5.91 2.25 -0.76
CA THR A 134 -4.83 3.21 -1.03
C THR A 134 -5.35 4.65 -0.97
N GLU A 135 -6.53 4.92 -1.53
CA GLU A 135 -7.18 6.23 -1.46
C GLU A 135 -7.48 6.64 -0.02
N LEU A 136 -8.00 5.71 0.79
CA LEU A 136 -8.19 5.95 2.22
C LEU A 136 -6.88 6.34 2.90
N LEU A 137 -5.83 5.56 2.72
CA LEU A 137 -4.52 5.82 3.32
C LEU A 137 -3.92 7.15 2.86
N CYS A 138 -4.02 7.46 1.56
CA CYS A 138 -3.60 8.75 0.98
C CYS A 138 -4.36 9.93 1.62
N SER A 139 -5.68 9.79 1.76
CA SER A 139 -6.54 10.79 2.40
C SER A 139 -6.14 11.04 3.85
N LEU A 140 -5.87 9.98 4.62
CA LEU A 140 -5.51 10.07 6.04
C LEU A 140 -4.12 10.69 6.26
N ALA A 141 -3.19 10.44 5.34
CA ALA A 141 -1.82 10.94 5.41
C ALA A 141 -1.61 12.28 4.66
N HIS A 142 -2.65 12.82 4.01
CA HIS A 142 -2.58 14.00 3.14
C HIS A 142 -1.55 13.85 2.00
N ILE A 143 -1.40 12.62 1.47
CA ILE A 143 -0.55 12.30 0.32
C ILE A 143 -1.45 12.24 -0.92
N PRO A 144 -1.04 12.85 -2.06
CA PRO A 144 -1.82 12.75 -3.28
C PRO A 144 -1.98 11.31 -3.76
N MET A 145 -3.20 10.94 -4.18
CA MET A 145 -3.44 9.67 -4.86
C MET A 145 -2.67 9.63 -6.18
N PRO A 146 -2.03 8.50 -6.56
CA PRO A 146 -1.40 8.37 -7.88
C PRO A 146 -2.45 8.40 -8.99
N GLU A 147 -2.03 8.74 -10.20
CA GLU A 147 -2.85 8.49 -11.38
C GLU A 147 -3.12 6.98 -11.52
N VAL A 148 -4.35 6.60 -11.82
CA VAL A 148 -4.72 5.19 -11.97
C VAL A 148 -4.86 4.84 -13.44
N SER A 149 -4.12 3.82 -13.91
CA SER A 149 -4.24 3.28 -15.25
C SER A 149 -4.85 1.88 -15.24
N GLU A 150 -5.98 1.74 -15.93
CA GLU A 150 -6.61 0.42 -16.16
C GLU A 150 -5.86 -0.41 -17.21
N ARG A 151 -5.01 0.23 -18.00
CA ARG A 151 -4.19 -0.44 -19.01
C ARG A 151 -2.82 -0.79 -18.43
N TYR A 152 -2.15 -1.74 -19.09
CA TYR A 152 -0.75 -1.98 -18.81
C TYR A 152 0.07 -0.73 -19.17
N VAL A 153 0.84 -0.24 -18.22
CA VAL A 153 1.76 0.89 -18.42
C VAL A 153 3.12 0.30 -18.78
N GLU A 154 3.62 0.63 -19.95
CA GLU A 154 4.96 0.22 -20.37
C GLU A 154 6.01 1.15 -19.76
N ALA A 155 7.02 0.57 -19.12
CA ALA A 155 8.10 1.35 -18.51
C ALA A 155 9.06 1.85 -19.60
N ALA A 156 9.30 3.16 -19.61
CA ALA A 156 10.29 3.77 -20.49
C ALA A 156 11.69 3.82 -19.84
N PRO A 157 12.75 4.01 -20.60
CA PRO A 157 14.07 4.25 -20.03
C PRO A 157 14.06 5.44 -19.05
N GLY A 158 14.52 5.21 -17.83
CA GLY A 158 14.50 6.20 -16.74
C GLY A 158 13.28 6.12 -15.82
N ASP A 159 12.26 5.32 -16.14
CA ASP A 159 11.17 5.04 -15.22
C ASP A 159 11.58 4.02 -14.16
N ARG A 160 10.97 4.13 -12.98
CA ARG A 160 11.12 3.16 -11.91
C ARG A 160 9.89 2.24 -11.89
N ASP A 161 10.08 0.98 -12.27
CA ASP A 161 9.02 -0.01 -12.25
C ASP A 161 9.06 -0.84 -10.95
N LEU A 162 8.08 -0.64 -10.07
CA LEU A 162 7.92 -1.33 -8.79
C LEU A 162 6.98 -2.54 -8.87
N ARG A 163 6.48 -2.90 -10.04
CA ARG A 163 5.60 -4.06 -10.26
C ARG A 163 6.30 -5.42 -10.22
N PRO A 164 7.58 -5.58 -10.64
CA PRO A 164 8.29 -6.84 -10.50
C PRO A 164 8.43 -7.25 -9.03
N LYS A 165 8.26 -8.55 -8.75
CA LYS A 165 8.45 -9.09 -7.39
C LYS A 165 9.89 -8.95 -6.89
N ARG A 166 10.85 -9.13 -7.79
CA ARG A 166 12.27 -8.87 -7.53
C ARG A 166 12.64 -7.59 -8.25
N ARG A 167 13.09 -6.61 -7.51
CA ARG A 167 13.45 -5.28 -8.02
C ARG A 167 14.97 -5.16 -8.05
N GLU A 168 15.46 -4.43 -9.02
CA GLU A 168 16.83 -3.99 -9.12
C GLU A 168 16.92 -2.58 -8.50
N GLY A 169 18.05 -2.26 -7.90
CA GLY A 169 18.30 -0.95 -7.32
C GLY A 169 18.65 -1.00 -5.84
N PRO A 170 18.89 0.15 -5.23
CA PRO A 170 19.21 0.25 -3.81
C PRO A 170 18.06 -0.26 -2.94
N ALA A 171 18.39 -0.87 -1.82
CA ALA A 171 17.41 -1.25 -0.82
C ALA A 171 16.71 -0.01 -0.24
N PHE A 172 15.50 -0.18 0.26
CA PHE A 172 14.77 0.90 0.92
C PHE A 172 15.11 0.91 2.41
N ALA A 173 15.62 2.04 2.90
CA ALA A 173 15.85 2.28 4.31
C ALA A 173 14.67 3.06 4.91
N ALA A 174 13.86 2.35 5.71
CA ALA A 174 12.79 2.98 6.47
C ALA A 174 13.36 3.76 7.65
N GLU A 175 12.90 4.99 7.84
CA GLU A 175 13.17 5.74 9.07
C GLU A 175 12.49 5.06 10.24
N PRO A 176 13.21 4.71 11.33
CA PRO A 176 12.60 4.13 12.51
C PRO A 176 11.59 5.06 13.19
N TYR A 177 10.50 4.49 13.67
CA TYR A 177 9.46 5.13 14.48
C TYR A 177 9.02 4.20 15.61
N VAL A 178 8.31 4.73 16.60
CA VAL A 178 7.85 3.92 17.75
C VAL A 178 6.67 3.04 17.30
N GLN A 179 6.95 1.74 17.15
CA GLN A 179 5.94 0.73 16.82
C GLN A 179 5.23 0.21 18.07
N VAL A 180 4.05 -0.37 17.89
CA VAL A 180 3.17 -0.79 18.98
C VAL A 180 3.83 -1.76 20.00
N PHE A 181 4.84 -2.52 19.59
CA PHE A 181 5.56 -3.47 20.44
C PHE A 181 7.05 -3.13 20.62
N SER A 182 7.43 -1.86 20.45
CA SER A 182 8.82 -1.41 20.58
C SER A 182 9.42 -1.59 21.98
N ASP A 183 8.58 -1.87 23.00
CA ASP A 183 8.98 -2.22 24.36
C ASP A 183 9.62 -3.62 24.48
N ARG A 184 9.36 -4.49 23.50
CA ARG A 184 9.76 -5.91 23.54
C ARG A 184 10.33 -6.47 22.25
N MET A 185 10.26 -5.71 21.16
CA MET A 185 10.74 -6.14 19.85
C MET A 185 11.56 -5.05 19.17
N PRO A 186 12.58 -5.42 18.37
CA PRO A 186 13.29 -4.48 17.53
C PRO A 186 12.36 -3.88 16.46
N PHE A 187 12.76 -2.75 15.88
CA PHE A 187 12.05 -2.12 14.79
C PHE A 187 11.93 -3.05 13.57
N GLU A 188 10.72 -3.30 13.15
CA GLU A 188 10.42 -4.07 11.94
C GLU A 188 10.19 -3.12 10.76
N ALA A 189 11.14 -3.11 9.81
CA ALA A 189 11.13 -2.18 8.69
C ALA A 189 10.10 -2.55 7.62
N ASN A 190 9.65 -1.53 6.89
CA ASN A 190 8.84 -1.66 5.68
C ASN A 190 7.57 -2.53 5.83
N LEU A 191 6.87 -2.38 6.94
CA LEU A 191 5.52 -2.92 7.12
C LEU A 191 4.50 -2.16 6.26
N SER A 192 3.24 -2.57 6.30
CA SER A 192 2.14 -1.78 5.75
C SER A 192 2.21 -0.34 6.26
N PHE A 193 1.92 0.62 5.39
CA PHE A 193 1.82 2.03 5.79
C PHE A 193 0.76 2.28 6.89
N ALA A 194 -0.21 1.36 7.02
CA ALA A 194 -1.18 1.42 8.11
C ALA A 194 -0.51 1.31 9.49
N ASP A 195 0.60 0.54 9.64
CA ASP A 195 1.39 0.47 10.88
C ASP A 195 1.94 1.86 11.25
N LEU A 196 2.62 2.51 10.32
CA LEU A 196 3.14 3.87 10.50
C LEU A 196 2.00 4.88 10.81
N LEU A 197 0.88 4.77 10.11
CA LEU A 197 -0.25 5.66 10.30
C LEU A 197 -0.89 5.49 11.69
N PHE A 198 -1.04 4.26 12.18
CA PHE A 198 -1.57 3.99 13.51
C PHE A 198 -0.62 4.42 14.63
N ALA A 199 0.69 4.39 14.38
CA ALA A 199 1.72 4.82 15.31
C ALA A 199 1.85 6.35 15.37
N GLU A 200 1.99 7.01 14.23
CA GLU A 200 2.42 8.41 14.09
C GLU A 200 1.28 9.36 13.67
N GLY A 201 0.15 8.82 13.22
CA GLY A 201 -1.00 9.61 12.81
C GLY A 201 -0.65 10.69 11.78
N PRO A 202 -0.96 11.98 12.07
CA PRO A 202 -0.66 13.09 11.15
C PRO A 202 0.84 13.29 10.87
N ALA A 203 1.73 12.79 11.74
CA ALA A 203 3.18 12.88 11.57
C ALA A 203 3.74 11.82 10.60
N ALA A 204 2.95 10.85 10.16
CA ALA A 204 3.38 9.79 9.26
C ALA A 204 4.05 10.31 7.98
N ALA A 205 3.54 11.41 7.38
CA ALA A 205 4.17 12.04 6.22
C ALA A 205 5.56 12.60 6.52
N SER A 206 5.80 13.10 7.74
CA SER A 206 7.12 13.58 8.17
C SER A 206 8.12 12.44 8.38
N VAL A 207 7.66 11.27 8.82
CA VAL A 207 8.50 10.06 8.90
C VAL A 207 8.88 9.59 7.50
N LEU A 208 7.90 9.52 6.57
CA LEU A 208 8.17 9.19 5.16
C LEU A 208 9.23 10.09 4.53
N ALA A 209 9.21 11.40 4.82
CA ALA A 209 10.17 12.35 4.27
C ALA A 209 11.63 12.09 4.72
N ARG A 210 11.84 11.37 5.81
CA ARG A 210 13.15 10.96 6.30
C ARG A 210 13.63 9.61 5.80
N CYS A 211 12.71 8.78 5.25
CA CYS A 211 13.07 7.53 4.58
C CYS A 211 13.89 7.81 3.31
N ARG A 212 14.74 6.86 2.92
CA ARG A 212 15.64 7.02 1.77
C ARG A 212 15.96 5.66 1.12
N PRO A 213 16.40 5.62 -0.14
CA PRO A 213 17.08 4.47 -0.69
C PRO A 213 18.46 4.35 -0.03
N GLU A 214 18.89 3.12 0.25
CA GLU A 214 20.28 2.83 0.70
C GLU A 214 21.27 2.97 -0.43
#